data_8cf3fd98855bd16ce795425a858b1ed0
#
_entry.id   8cf3fd98855bd16ce795425a858b1ed0
#
_cell.length_a   1.000
_cell.length_b   1.000
_cell.length_c   1.000
_cell.angle_alpha   90.00
_cell.angle_beta   90.00
_cell.angle_gamma   90.00
#
_symmetry.space_group_name_H-M   'P 1'
#
loop_
_entity.id
_entity.type
_entity.pdbx_description
1 polymer ?
#
loop_
_entity_poly.entity_id
_entity_poly.type
_entity_poly.pdbx_seq_one_letter_code
_entity_poly.pdbx_strand_id
1 'polypeptide(L)'
;MNCARLASAALVVGSMAWTGAVIAAQATQAPPMQSVLAGKKFTPPIRGEALVEIVQPVTKAQPGKNIVQTTIKVRNASQAPIARLQVTETWYDKGGTVVASSRAAINGLLQPQEIQTMTIETPYSAKLSSNNWNFTHANGTVKIAKVKSLDPPKDGAAPPAAPPAKK
;
A
#
# COMPACT_ATOMS: atom_id res chain seq x y z
N MET A 1 -21.48 -13.40 98.90
CA MET A 1 -22.87 -13.10 99.51
C MET A 1 -23.71 -12.52 98.35
N ASN A 2 -24.86 -13.21 98.20
CA ASN A 2 -26.10 -12.72 97.58
C ASN A 2 -26.16 -12.48 96.05
N CYS A 3 -26.84 -13.43 95.50
CA CYS A 3 -28.29 -13.52 95.15
C CYS A 3 -28.64 -12.75 93.87
N ALA A 4 -28.88 -13.51 92.85
CA ALA A 4 -30.20 -13.82 92.28
C ALA A 4 -30.91 -12.68 91.51
N ARG A 5 -31.25 -12.90 90.29
CA ARG A 5 -32.62 -13.16 89.81
C ARG A 5 -32.69 -13.20 88.27
N LEU A 6 -33.37 -14.25 87.89
CA LEU A 6 -33.89 -14.53 86.55
C LEU A 6 -34.83 -13.44 86.03
N ALA A 7 -34.74 -13.12 84.69
CA ALA A 7 -35.88 -12.68 83.94
C ALA A 7 -35.75 -13.14 82.49
N SER A 8 -36.62 -14.04 82.11
CA SER A 8 -36.82 -14.52 80.73
C SER A 8 -37.47 -13.43 79.88
N ALA A 9 -36.93 -13.15 78.74
CA ALA A 9 -37.63 -12.37 77.68
C ALA A 9 -37.50 -13.12 76.38
N ALA A 10 -38.63 -13.56 75.90
CA ALA A 10 -38.79 -14.20 74.60
C ALA A 10 -38.50 -13.22 73.50
N LEU A 11 -37.59 -13.58 72.58
CA LEU A 11 -37.28 -12.77 71.39
C LEU A 11 -37.79 -13.52 70.17
N VAL A 12 -38.81 -12.93 69.57
CA VAL A 12 -39.42 -13.35 68.34
C VAL A 12 -38.38 -13.17 67.21
N VAL A 13 -37.99 -14.27 66.62
CA VAL A 13 -37.09 -14.24 65.41
C VAL A 13 -37.95 -13.93 64.18
N GLY A 14 -37.90 -12.68 63.75
CA GLY A 14 -38.45 -12.27 62.48
C GLY A 14 -37.46 -12.62 61.35
N SER A 15 -37.80 -13.66 60.59
CA SER A 15 -37.05 -14.06 59.39
C SER A 15 -37.33 -13.06 58.28
N MET A 16 -36.46 -12.08 58.08
CA MET A 16 -36.46 -11.29 56.89
C MET A 16 -35.75 -12.08 55.76
N ALA A 17 -36.52 -12.65 54.84
CA ALA A 17 -36.05 -13.23 53.64
C ALA A 17 -35.61 -12.10 52.71
N TRP A 18 -34.33 -11.88 52.63
CA TRP A 18 -33.74 -11.06 51.55
C TRP A 18 -33.77 -11.85 50.25
N THR A 19 -34.74 -11.61 49.39
CA THR A 19 -34.71 -12.03 48.00
C THR A 19 -33.70 -11.15 47.27
N GLY A 20 -32.44 -11.60 47.25
CA GLY A 20 -31.41 -11.02 46.41
C GLY A 20 -31.79 -11.24 44.97
N ALA A 21 -32.23 -10.17 44.28
CA ALA A 21 -32.35 -10.16 42.83
C ALA A 21 -30.94 -10.29 42.25
N VAL A 22 -30.59 -11.47 41.77
CA VAL A 22 -29.38 -11.70 40.97
C VAL A 22 -29.64 -11.04 39.63
N ILE A 23 -29.16 -9.78 39.46
CA ILE A 23 -29.06 -9.14 38.16
C ILE A 23 -27.97 -9.90 37.41
N ALA A 24 -28.38 -10.90 36.61
CA ALA A 24 -27.50 -11.51 35.63
C ALA A 24 -27.10 -10.40 34.66
N ALA A 25 -25.90 -9.83 34.82
CA ALA A 25 -25.28 -8.97 33.85
C ALA A 25 -25.12 -9.81 32.59
N GLN A 26 -26.02 -9.59 31.62
CA GLN A 26 -25.84 -10.11 30.25
C GLN A 26 -24.56 -9.48 29.74
N ALA A 27 -23.48 -10.27 29.72
CA ALA A 27 -22.26 -9.92 29.01
C ALA A 27 -22.66 -9.68 27.55
N THR A 28 -22.70 -8.44 27.17
CA THR A 28 -22.90 -8.03 25.75
C THR A 28 -21.75 -8.68 24.98
N GLN A 29 -22.01 -9.81 24.33
CA GLN A 29 -21.05 -10.44 23.45
C GLN A 29 -20.73 -9.41 22.38
N ALA A 30 -19.46 -8.97 22.34
CA ALA A 30 -18.96 -8.15 21.25
C ALA A 30 -19.30 -8.85 19.93
N PRO A 31 -19.81 -8.12 18.92
CA PRO A 31 -20.13 -8.73 17.64
C PRO A 31 -18.90 -9.46 17.11
N PRO A 32 -19.08 -10.67 16.53
CA PRO A 32 -17.96 -11.43 16.01
C PRO A 32 -17.19 -10.57 15.03
N MET A 33 -15.86 -10.44 15.21
CA MET A 33 -14.99 -9.73 14.30
C MET A 33 -15.10 -10.40 12.92
N GLN A 34 -15.83 -9.77 12.01
CA GLN A 34 -15.87 -10.22 10.63
C GLN A 34 -14.51 -9.92 10.01
N SER A 35 -13.87 -10.94 9.47
CA SER A 35 -12.63 -10.74 8.71
C SER A 35 -12.90 -9.79 7.56
N VAL A 36 -12.28 -8.60 7.58
CA VAL A 36 -12.37 -7.61 6.47
C VAL A 36 -11.87 -8.17 5.14
N LEU A 37 -11.17 -9.31 5.19
CA LEU A 37 -10.64 -10.04 4.03
C LEU A 37 -11.51 -11.22 3.61
N ALA A 38 -12.64 -11.49 4.31
CA ALA A 38 -13.54 -12.57 3.93
C ALA A 38 -14.05 -12.39 2.50
N GLY A 39 -13.71 -13.32 1.61
CA GLY A 39 -14.09 -13.30 0.19
C GLY A 39 -13.17 -12.48 -0.72
N LYS A 40 -12.15 -11.76 -0.23
CA LYS A 40 -11.16 -11.09 -1.08
C LYS A 40 -10.00 -12.03 -1.36
N LYS A 41 -9.80 -12.39 -2.62
CA LYS A 41 -8.65 -13.18 -3.07
C LYS A 41 -7.40 -12.31 -2.95
N PHE A 42 -6.53 -12.61 -1.99
CA PHE A 42 -5.25 -11.93 -1.84
C PHE A 42 -4.28 -12.47 -2.90
N THR A 43 -3.77 -11.58 -3.76
CA THR A 43 -2.70 -11.88 -4.69
C THR A 43 -1.41 -11.27 -4.13
N PRO A 44 -0.39 -12.08 -3.80
CA PRO A 44 0.86 -11.56 -3.27
C PRO A 44 1.59 -10.71 -4.33
N PRO A 45 2.38 -9.71 -3.91
CA PRO A 45 3.21 -8.94 -4.83
C PRO A 45 4.24 -9.80 -5.56
N ILE A 46 4.57 -9.40 -6.80
CA ILE A 46 5.60 -10.04 -7.62
C ILE A 46 6.93 -10.09 -6.87
N ARG A 47 7.61 -11.21 -7.00
CA ARG A 47 9.02 -11.40 -6.64
C ARG A 47 9.83 -11.70 -7.90
N GLY A 48 10.99 -11.06 -8.04
CA GLY A 48 11.84 -11.19 -9.23
C GLY A 48 11.55 -10.12 -10.30
N GLU A 49 11.40 -10.51 -11.56
CA GLU A 49 11.19 -9.57 -12.67
C GLU A 49 9.72 -9.22 -12.82
N ALA A 50 9.39 -7.92 -12.78
CA ALA A 50 8.07 -7.37 -13.08
C ALA A 50 8.05 -6.75 -14.47
N LEU A 51 6.93 -6.86 -15.20
CA LEU A 51 6.72 -6.22 -16.49
C LEU A 51 5.98 -4.89 -16.30
N VAL A 52 6.59 -3.79 -16.75
CA VAL A 52 6.01 -2.44 -16.70
C VAL A 52 6.02 -1.84 -18.10
N GLU A 53 4.87 -1.34 -18.53
CA GLU A 53 4.76 -0.54 -19.72
C GLU A 53 4.88 0.93 -19.39
N ILE A 54 5.62 1.65 -20.22
CA ILE A 54 5.79 3.10 -20.09
C ILE A 54 5.51 3.82 -21.40
N VAL A 55 4.91 5.01 -21.30
CA VAL A 55 4.90 5.97 -22.39
C VAL A 55 6.21 6.73 -22.39
N GLN A 56 6.63 7.24 -23.55
CA GLN A 56 7.82 8.09 -23.66
C GLN A 56 7.81 9.16 -22.58
N PRO A 57 8.84 9.22 -21.71
CA PRO A 57 8.94 10.23 -20.67
C PRO A 57 8.95 11.65 -21.26
N VAL A 58 8.28 12.57 -20.58
CA VAL A 58 8.25 13.98 -20.95
C VAL A 58 9.06 14.78 -19.95
N THR A 59 10.14 15.39 -20.44
CA THR A 59 11.05 16.21 -19.64
C THR A 59 10.86 17.68 -19.96
N LYS A 60 10.70 18.52 -18.95
CA LYS A 60 10.51 19.96 -19.06
C LYS A 60 11.38 20.71 -18.07
N ALA A 61 12.17 21.67 -18.53
CA ALA A 61 12.84 22.61 -17.64
C ALA A 61 11.81 23.59 -17.05
N GLN A 62 11.93 23.88 -15.76
CA GLN A 62 11.13 24.88 -15.04
C GLN A 62 12.07 25.94 -14.45
N PRO A 63 12.47 26.96 -15.24
CA PRO A 63 13.48 27.94 -14.82
C PRO A 63 13.10 28.69 -13.56
N GLY A 64 11.81 29.01 -13.41
CA GLY A 64 11.30 29.70 -12.20
C GLY A 64 11.46 28.91 -10.90
N LYS A 65 11.63 27.58 -10.97
CA LYS A 65 11.88 26.70 -9.83
C LYS A 65 13.30 26.16 -9.78
N ASN A 66 14.13 26.49 -10.77
CA ASN A 66 15.48 25.93 -10.94
C ASN A 66 15.53 24.39 -10.93
N ILE A 67 14.54 23.74 -11.56
CA ILE A 67 14.44 22.29 -11.70
C ILE A 67 14.17 21.87 -13.15
N VAL A 68 14.50 20.61 -13.43
CA VAL A 68 14.01 19.85 -14.56
C VAL A 68 13.01 18.84 -14.05
N GLN A 69 11.80 18.85 -14.58
CA GLN A 69 10.75 17.92 -14.19
C GLN A 69 10.56 16.88 -15.30
N THR A 70 10.69 15.61 -14.95
CA THR A 70 10.41 14.48 -15.84
C THR A 70 9.14 13.76 -15.38
N THR A 71 8.17 13.63 -16.28
CA THR A 71 6.90 12.94 -16.03
C THR A 71 6.86 11.65 -16.83
N ILE A 72 6.59 10.53 -16.16
CA ILE A 72 6.53 9.19 -16.73
C ILE A 72 5.20 8.56 -16.40
N LYS A 73 4.42 8.15 -17.40
CA LYS A 73 3.23 7.32 -17.19
C LYS A 73 3.64 5.86 -17.26
N VAL A 74 3.24 5.09 -16.24
CA VAL A 74 3.56 3.67 -16.10
C VAL A 74 2.29 2.86 -15.96
N ARG A 75 2.29 1.62 -16.49
CA ARG A 75 1.25 0.62 -16.27
C ARG A 75 1.89 -0.69 -15.81
N ASN A 76 1.30 -1.32 -14.79
CA ASN A 76 1.69 -2.67 -14.42
C ASN A 76 1.10 -3.67 -15.44
N ALA A 77 1.92 -4.19 -16.33
CA ALA A 77 1.54 -5.21 -17.29
C ALA A 77 1.69 -6.64 -16.76
N SER A 78 2.05 -6.79 -15.49
CA SER A 78 2.17 -8.09 -14.84
C SER A 78 0.83 -8.60 -14.31
N GLN A 79 0.76 -9.89 -14.00
CA GLN A 79 -0.46 -10.56 -13.48
C GLN A 79 -0.68 -10.33 -11.97
N ALA A 80 0.30 -9.76 -11.26
CA ALA A 80 0.23 -9.54 -9.82
C ALA A 80 0.70 -8.12 -9.45
N PRO A 81 0.38 -7.63 -8.25
CA PRO A 81 0.78 -6.29 -7.82
C PRO A 81 2.29 -6.12 -7.75
N ILE A 82 2.78 -4.95 -8.12
CA ILE A 82 4.19 -4.55 -7.98
C ILE A 82 4.32 -3.70 -6.72
N ALA A 83 5.17 -4.15 -5.79
CA ALA A 83 5.42 -3.43 -4.56
C ALA A 83 6.46 -2.33 -4.77
N ARG A 84 6.11 -1.10 -4.43
CA ARG A 84 7.01 0.07 -4.43
C ARG A 84 7.83 0.18 -5.72
N LEU A 85 7.15 0.40 -6.85
CA LEU A 85 7.83 0.72 -8.11
C LEU A 85 8.64 2.01 -7.95
N GLN A 86 9.92 1.97 -8.28
CA GLN A 86 10.83 3.10 -8.19
C GLN A 86 11.50 3.33 -9.54
N VAL A 87 11.68 4.59 -9.90
CA VAL A 87 12.48 5.02 -11.04
C VAL A 87 13.60 5.93 -10.55
N THR A 88 14.80 5.68 -11.03
CA THR A 88 15.98 6.56 -10.84
C THR A 88 16.32 7.16 -12.18
N GLU A 89 16.33 8.48 -12.25
CA GLU A 89 16.79 9.25 -13.40
C GLU A 89 18.23 9.70 -13.15
N THR A 90 19.12 9.39 -14.07
CA THR A 90 20.53 9.81 -14.03
C THR A 90 20.83 10.71 -15.21
N TRP A 91 21.35 11.89 -14.94
CA TRP A 91 21.75 12.89 -15.93
C TRP A 91 23.24 12.91 -16.14
N TYR A 92 23.62 13.06 -17.39
CA TYR A 92 25.00 13.09 -17.86
C TYR A 92 25.29 14.42 -18.57
N ASP A 93 26.55 14.86 -18.50
CA ASP A 93 27.06 15.94 -19.33
C ASP A 93 27.40 15.46 -20.77
N LYS A 94 27.91 16.34 -21.58
CA LYS A 94 28.38 16.04 -22.98
C LYS A 94 29.54 15.04 -23.00
N GLY A 95 30.31 14.94 -21.91
CA GLY A 95 31.42 14.01 -21.77
C GLY A 95 31.02 12.64 -21.22
N GLY A 96 29.73 12.43 -20.90
CA GLY A 96 29.22 11.18 -20.29
C GLY A 96 29.44 11.07 -18.79
N THR A 97 29.84 12.16 -18.11
CA THR A 97 30.00 12.19 -16.66
C THR A 97 28.65 12.43 -15.99
N VAL A 98 28.39 11.74 -14.88
CA VAL A 98 27.15 11.92 -14.10
C VAL A 98 27.16 13.31 -13.45
N VAL A 99 26.13 14.09 -13.73
CA VAL A 99 25.93 15.44 -13.18
C VAL A 99 24.92 15.46 -12.05
N ALA A 100 23.84 14.72 -12.21
CA ALA A 100 22.76 14.66 -11.22
C ALA A 100 22.07 13.31 -11.27
N SER A 101 21.48 12.90 -10.15
CA SER A 101 20.61 11.72 -10.07
C SER A 101 19.44 12.02 -9.14
N SER A 102 18.24 11.71 -9.60
CA SER A 102 17.01 11.89 -8.84
C SER A 102 16.14 10.65 -8.94
N ARG A 103 15.23 10.47 -8.01
CA ARG A 103 14.36 9.30 -7.96
C ARG A 103 12.94 9.66 -7.59
N ALA A 104 12.00 8.88 -8.10
CA ALA A 104 10.62 8.86 -7.65
C ALA A 104 10.17 7.43 -7.38
N ALA A 105 9.20 7.25 -6.48
CA ALA A 105 8.65 5.95 -6.16
C ALA A 105 7.14 6.04 -5.97
N ILE A 106 6.42 5.00 -6.38
CA ILE A 106 5.03 4.78 -6.03
C ILE A 106 5.01 4.13 -4.64
N ASN A 107 4.43 4.81 -3.67
CA ASN A 107 4.28 4.26 -2.33
C ASN A 107 3.08 3.30 -2.30
N GLY A 108 3.34 2.02 -1.98
CA GLY A 108 2.32 0.98 -1.94
C GLY A 108 2.43 -0.03 -3.08
N LEU A 109 1.28 -0.55 -3.48
CA LEU A 109 1.15 -1.58 -4.52
C LEU A 109 0.57 -0.97 -5.79
N LEU A 110 1.27 -1.12 -6.90
CA LEU A 110 0.73 -0.85 -8.23
C LEU A 110 -0.01 -2.12 -8.70
N GLN A 111 -1.34 -2.07 -8.76
CA GLN A 111 -2.18 -3.21 -9.11
C GLN A 111 -2.01 -3.63 -10.58
N PRO A 112 -2.32 -4.89 -10.95
CA PRO A 112 -2.35 -5.30 -12.36
C PRO A 112 -3.21 -4.36 -13.21
N GLN A 113 -2.70 -3.94 -14.36
CA GLN A 113 -3.32 -2.99 -15.31
C GLN A 113 -3.53 -1.56 -14.76
N GLU A 114 -3.14 -1.29 -13.52
CA GLU A 114 -3.21 0.07 -12.98
C GLU A 114 -2.20 0.98 -13.68
N ILE A 115 -2.68 2.21 -13.98
CA ILE A 115 -1.88 3.26 -14.59
C ILE A 115 -1.62 4.34 -13.54
N GLN A 116 -0.36 4.69 -13.35
CA GLN A 116 0.04 5.80 -12.49
C GLN A 116 1.02 6.73 -13.22
N THR A 117 1.11 7.96 -12.72
CA THR A 117 2.06 8.95 -13.21
C THR A 117 3.12 9.19 -12.16
N MET A 118 4.38 9.02 -12.53
CA MET A 118 5.54 9.31 -11.69
C MET A 118 6.15 10.63 -12.13
N THR A 119 6.50 11.48 -11.18
CA THR A 119 7.16 12.77 -11.44
C THR A 119 8.49 12.78 -10.72
N ILE A 120 9.55 13.07 -11.45
CA ILE A 120 10.92 13.22 -10.96
C ILE A 120 11.29 14.69 -11.08
N GLU A 121 11.84 15.26 -10.02
CA GLU A 121 12.36 16.61 -10.00
C GLU A 121 13.87 16.57 -9.79
N THR A 122 14.61 17.11 -10.73
CA THR A 122 16.08 17.14 -10.71
C THR A 122 16.52 18.61 -10.69
N PRO A 123 17.44 19.00 -9.79
CA PRO A 123 18.01 20.35 -9.82
C PRO A 123 18.57 20.69 -11.21
N TYR A 124 18.21 21.87 -11.72
CA TYR A 124 18.69 22.32 -13.03
C TYR A 124 20.20 22.62 -12.98
N SER A 125 20.89 22.18 -14.01
CA SER A 125 22.28 22.56 -14.28
C SER A 125 22.45 22.74 -15.79
N ALA A 126 23.20 23.76 -16.20
CA ALA A 126 23.55 23.97 -17.61
C ALA A 126 24.38 22.83 -18.21
N LYS A 127 24.93 21.95 -17.36
CA LYS A 127 25.70 20.77 -17.80
C LYS A 127 24.82 19.57 -18.16
N LEU A 128 23.51 19.59 -17.85
CA LEU A 128 22.60 18.49 -18.18
C LEU A 128 22.48 18.35 -19.70
N SER A 129 22.86 17.21 -20.25
CA SER A 129 22.88 16.94 -21.68
C SER A 129 21.99 15.77 -22.08
N SER A 130 22.13 14.63 -21.42
CA SER A 130 21.36 13.41 -21.67
C SER A 130 20.95 12.76 -20.37
N ASN A 131 19.89 11.94 -20.38
CA ASN A 131 19.44 11.22 -19.22
C ASN A 131 19.14 9.76 -19.53
N ASN A 132 19.13 8.95 -18.48
CA ASN A 132 18.73 7.55 -18.50
C ASN A 132 17.82 7.26 -17.30
N TRP A 133 16.93 6.27 -17.46
CA TRP A 133 16.00 5.83 -16.42
C TRP A 133 16.24 4.37 -16.09
N ASN A 134 16.40 4.08 -14.81
CA ASN A 134 16.47 2.72 -14.27
C ASN A 134 15.27 2.47 -13.38
N PHE A 135 14.54 1.38 -13.64
CA PHE A 135 13.35 0.99 -12.88
C PHE A 135 13.64 -0.23 -12.02
N THR A 136 13.20 -0.17 -10.79
CA THR A 136 13.29 -1.26 -9.81
C THR A 136 12.00 -1.35 -9.01
N HIS A 137 11.80 -2.44 -8.28
CA HIS A 137 10.73 -2.54 -7.30
C HIS A 137 11.24 -3.25 -6.03
N ALA A 138 10.47 -3.21 -4.94
CA ALA A 138 10.93 -3.69 -3.64
C ALA A 138 11.40 -5.16 -3.64
N ASN A 139 10.88 -5.99 -4.54
CA ASN A 139 11.11 -7.43 -4.54
C ASN A 139 11.91 -7.92 -5.76
N GLY A 140 12.52 -7.01 -6.54
CA GLY A 140 13.32 -7.40 -7.70
C GLY A 140 13.49 -6.32 -8.77
N THR A 141 13.64 -6.76 -10.01
CA THR A 141 13.92 -5.94 -11.17
C THR A 141 12.68 -5.67 -12.02
N VAL A 142 12.78 -4.71 -12.93
CA VAL A 142 11.69 -4.34 -13.82
C VAL A 142 12.13 -4.46 -15.28
N LYS A 143 11.35 -5.20 -16.06
CA LYS A 143 11.45 -5.21 -17.51
C LYS A 143 10.52 -4.15 -18.09
N ILE A 144 11.08 -3.23 -18.88
CA ILE A 144 10.34 -2.12 -19.46
C ILE A 144 9.91 -2.46 -20.87
N ALA A 145 8.61 -2.27 -21.15
CA ALA A 145 8.06 -2.22 -22.50
C ALA A 145 7.64 -0.77 -22.84
N LYS A 146 8.21 -0.18 -23.89
CA LYS A 146 7.82 1.15 -24.36
C LYS A 146 6.58 1.04 -25.24
N VAL A 147 5.55 1.82 -24.93
CA VAL A 147 4.29 1.87 -25.69
C VAL A 147 3.99 3.30 -26.12
N LYS A 148 3.20 3.46 -27.19
CA LYS A 148 2.84 4.80 -27.70
C LYS A 148 1.84 5.51 -26.80
N SER A 149 0.92 4.74 -26.16
CA SER A 149 -0.14 5.26 -25.31
C SER A 149 -0.48 4.21 -24.25
N LEU A 150 -0.93 4.66 -23.09
CA LEU A 150 -1.53 3.84 -22.05
C LEU A 150 -3.00 4.24 -21.97
N ASP A 151 -3.83 3.55 -22.74
CA ASP A 151 -5.27 3.72 -22.62
C ASP A 151 -5.76 2.98 -21.36
N PRO A 152 -6.73 3.53 -20.61
CA PRO A 152 -7.36 2.79 -19.56
C PRO A 152 -7.92 1.47 -20.10
N PRO A 153 -7.93 0.37 -19.31
CA PRO A 153 -8.52 -0.88 -19.76
C PRO A 153 -9.94 -0.62 -20.20
N LYS A 154 -10.30 -1.01 -21.44
CA LYS A 154 -11.69 -1.01 -21.86
C LYS A 154 -12.40 -2.00 -20.96
N ASP A 155 -13.42 -1.54 -20.24
CA ASP A 155 -14.24 -2.39 -19.40
C ASP A 155 -14.67 -3.62 -20.21
N GLY A 156 -14.18 -4.81 -19.83
CA GLY A 156 -14.50 -6.08 -20.46
C GLY A 156 -13.39 -6.79 -21.27
N ALA A 157 -12.19 -6.23 -21.41
CA ALA A 157 -11.10 -6.95 -22.05
C ALA A 157 -10.41 -7.91 -21.07
N ALA A 158 -10.54 -9.22 -21.29
CA ALA A 158 -9.76 -10.24 -20.60
C ALA A 158 -8.24 -9.99 -20.78
N PRO A 159 -7.40 -10.28 -19.75
CA PRO A 159 -5.95 -10.12 -19.89
C PRO A 159 -5.41 -10.88 -21.08
N PRO A 160 -4.46 -10.34 -21.85
CA PRO A 160 -3.85 -11.07 -22.95
C PRO A 160 -3.19 -12.35 -22.42
N ALA A 161 -3.46 -13.46 -23.10
CA ALA A 161 -2.90 -14.76 -22.78
C ALA A 161 -1.36 -14.69 -22.80
N ALA A 162 -0.73 -15.33 -21.80
CA ALA A 162 0.72 -15.43 -21.73
C ALA A 162 1.29 -16.08 -23.00
N PRO A 163 2.43 -15.61 -23.54
CA PRO A 163 3.06 -16.25 -24.67
C PRO A 163 3.47 -17.69 -24.32
N PRO A 164 3.33 -18.65 -25.26
CA PRO A 164 3.65 -20.04 -25.01
C PRO A 164 5.13 -20.19 -24.65
N ALA A 165 5.39 -20.96 -23.60
CA ALA A 165 6.75 -21.34 -23.22
C ALA A 165 7.43 -22.06 -24.40
N LYS A 166 8.54 -21.53 -24.88
CA LYS A 166 9.39 -22.21 -25.85
C LYS A 166 9.97 -23.47 -25.17
N LYS A 167 9.65 -24.64 -25.74
CA LYS A 167 10.35 -25.90 -25.42
C LYS A 167 11.78 -25.84 -25.89
#